data_4b0916af57926ebcd983b54de942d556
#
_entry.id   4b0916af57926ebcd983b54de942d556
#
_cell.length_a   1.000
_cell.length_b   1.000
_cell.length_c   1.000
_cell.angle_alpha   90.00
_cell.angle_beta   90.00
_cell.angle_gamma   90.00
#
_symmetry.space_group_name_H-M   'P 1'
#
loop_
_entity.id
_entity.type
_entity.pdbx_description
1 polymer ?
#
loop_
_entity_poly.entity_id
_entity_poly.type
_entity_poly.pdbx_seq_one_letter_code
_entity_poly.pdbx_strand_id
1 'polypeptide(L)'
;MHPFRRNSFLGRRGIVCRLVGTLRSDPSPLVPSAVGLSGLMLLAALLTSLIACSPGAEREMQHAGRDARQTTAHQGTTPSGKRAEDVLVPEGETTTTDSRIGWDYVALGDSLAAGVGARQGYVSRYAEHLRSETGARLRVINLGLSGQTSTQLLRSIRNDPETRKALGGAEIVTLNIGLNDLGQARTSYESGTCGGPQNEACLREVVDRVGRNWDAIINEISSLRSTENTIIRTVGLGYTPRTEEVFGPYQGRAIRHIASAADNGDIPYVEVRLGDKGMSEDGLHPNDKGYRVIADRLRSLGYEPLHPR
;
A
#
# COMPACT_ATOMS: atom_id res chain seq x y z
N MET A 1 -53.72 -25.18 -17.18
CA MET A 1 -54.82 -25.26 -16.21
C MET A 1 -54.27 -25.28 -14.80
N HIS A 2 -54.49 -24.15 -14.13
CA HIS A 2 -54.47 -23.90 -12.69
C HIS A 2 -53.16 -23.51 -11.98
N PRO A 3 -53.27 -22.69 -10.92
CA PRO A 3 -52.95 -21.27 -11.01
C PRO A 3 -52.03 -20.77 -9.86
N PHE A 4 -51.57 -19.56 -10.03
CA PHE A 4 -51.14 -18.53 -9.04
C PHE A 4 -51.44 -18.82 -7.56
N ARG A 5 -50.44 -18.58 -6.70
CA ARG A 5 -50.65 -18.00 -5.39
C ARG A 5 -49.59 -16.90 -5.09
N ARG A 6 -50.08 -15.66 -5.10
CA ARG A 6 -49.50 -14.50 -4.41
C ARG A 6 -49.74 -14.71 -2.91
N ASN A 7 -48.74 -14.39 -2.11
CA ASN A 7 -48.92 -14.04 -0.69
C ASN A 7 -48.24 -12.72 -0.39
N SER A 8 -49.08 -11.70 -0.33
CA SER A 8 -48.84 -10.42 0.31
C SER A 8 -48.90 -10.59 1.83
N PHE A 9 -47.93 -10.08 2.59
CA PHE A 9 -48.07 -9.83 4.01
C PHE A 9 -47.79 -8.37 4.33
N LEU A 10 -48.89 -7.73 4.72
CA LEU A 10 -48.96 -6.38 5.26
C LEU A 10 -48.36 -6.31 6.69
N GLY A 11 -47.60 -5.28 6.91
CA GLY A 11 -47.65 -4.30 7.98
C GLY A 11 -47.72 -4.76 9.44
N ARG A 12 -46.74 -4.33 10.19
CA ARG A 12 -46.97 -3.88 11.57
C ARG A 12 -46.03 -2.72 11.90
N ARG A 13 -46.66 -1.55 12.05
CA ARG A 13 -46.11 -0.38 12.72
C ARG A 13 -46.04 -0.67 14.21
N GLY A 14 -44.86 -0.65 14.80
CA GLY A 14 -44.64 -0.66 16.24
C GLY A 14 -44.35 0.74 16.71
N ILE A 15 -45.23 1.26 17.56
CA ILE A 15 -45.18 2.52 18.29
C ILE A 15 -44.09 2.39 19.36
N VAL A 16 -43.11 3.30 19.33
CA VAL A 16 -42.14 3.43 20.43
C VAL A 16 -42.54 4.58 21.32
N CYS A 17 -42.92 4.23 22.54
CA CYS A 17 -43.18 5.16 23.64
C CYS A 17 -41.91 5.94 24.02
N ARG A 18 -42.02 7.27 24.00
CA ARG A 18 -41.13 8.20 24.68
C ARG A 18 -41.32 8.05 26.20
N LEU A 19 -40.21 7.77 26.89
CA LEU A 19 -40.11 8.01 28.33
C LEU A 19 -39.25 9.26 28.53
N VAL A 20 -39.91 10.33 28.93
CA VAL A 20 -39.31 11.56 29.46
C VAL A 20 -39.01 11.30 30.94
N GLY A 21 -37.75 11.23 31.27
CA GLY A 21 -37.26 11.19 32.63
C GLY A 21 -36.56 12.50 32.98
N THR A 22 -37.29 13.40 33.63
CA THR A 22 -36.74 14.56 34.31
C THR A 22 -36.02 14.09 35.57
N LEU A 23 -34.75 14.40 35.72
CA LEU A 23 -34.07 14.33 37.01
C LEU A 23 -33.40 15.67 37.30
N ARG A 24 -33.87 16.18 38.40
CA ARG A 24 -33.53 17.32 39.21
C ARG A 24 -32.03 17.54 39.39
N SER A 25 -31.69 18.79 39.25
CA SER A 25 -30.50 19.46 39.80
C SER A 25 -30.59 19.54 41.34
N ASP A 26 -29.51 19.15 42.01
CA ASP A 26 -29.21 19.62 43.38
C ASP A 26 -27.79 20.21 43.39
N PRO A 27 -27.65 21.39 44.00
CA PRO A 27 -26.37 22.06 44.12
C PRO A 27 -25.80 21.91 45.54
N SER A 28 -24.47 22.03 45.62
CA SER A 28 -23.65 22.45 46.77
C SER A 28 -22.73 21.41 47.38
N PRO A 29 -21.63 21.80 48.07
CA PRO A 29 -21.19 23.15 48.34
C PRO A 29 -19.70 23.41 48.04
N LEU A 30 -19.39 24.67 47.91
CA LEU A 30 -18.08 25.32 47.96
C LEU A 30 -17.39 25.09 49.31
N VAL A 31 -16.11 24.75 49.27
CA VAL A 31 -15.19 24.95 50.42
C VAL A 31 -13.97 25.70 49.90
N PRO A 32 -13.67 26.86 50.48
CA PRO A 32 -12.44 27.60 50.19
C PRO A 32 -11.39 27.33 51.27
N SER A 33 -10.16 27.21 50.94
CA SER A 33 -8.95 27.44 51.77
C SER A 33 -7.73 27.19 50.94
N ALA A 34 -6.66 27.87 50.98
CA ALA A 34 -6.12 29.05 51.61
C ALA A 34 -4.77 29.30 50.93
N VAL A 35 -4.55 30.48 50.56
CA VAL A 35 -3.36 31.29 50.60
C VAL A 35 -2.08 30.59 51.10
N GLY A 36 -1.06 30.61 50.30
CA GLY A 36 0.34 30.35 50.64
C GLY A 36 1.26 31.11 49.70
N LEU A 37 1.46 32.41 49.99
CA LEU A 37 2.58 33.19 49.49
C LEU A 37 3.85 32.70 50.22
N SER A 38 4.90 32.44 49.48
CA SER A 38 6.28 32.78 49.88
C SER A 38 7.27 32.20 48.84
N GLY A 39 8.10 33.05 48.31
CA GLY A 39 9.45 32.76 47.99
C GLY A 39 9.96 33.38 46.73
N LEU A 40 10.24 34.66 46.79
CA LEU A 40 11.08 35.48 45.94
C LEU A 40 12.53 34.97 45.98
N MET A 41 13.27 35.04 44.89
CA MET A 41 14.66 35.39 44.69
C MET A 41 15.27 34.65 43.49
N LEU A 42 15.50 35.40 42.44
CA LEU A 42 16.75 35.77 41.77
C LEU A 42 17.81 34.66 41.60
N LEU A 43 18.16 34.35 40.37
CA LEU A 43 19.53 34.61 39.87
C LEU A 43 19.57 34.54 38.33
N ALA A 44 19.83 35.69 37.75
CA ALA A 44 20.25 35.83 36.35
C ALA A 44 21.71 35.36 36.24
N ALA A 45 22.00 34.47 35.33
CA ALA A 45 23.35 34.21 34.87
C ALA A 45 23.36 34.22 33.34
N LEU A 46 23.76 35.35 32.79
CA LEU A 46 24.24 35.50 31.41
C LEU A 46 25.47 34.62 31.20
N LEU A 47 25.40 33.73 30.24
CA LEU A 47 26.57 33.17 29.60
C LEU A 47 26.39 33.26 28.09
N THR A 48 26.92 34.33 27.56
CA THR A 48 27.28 34.53 26.16
C THR A 48 28.40 33.57 25.79
N SER A 49 28.16 32.58 24.97
CA SER A 49 29.18 31.80 24.30
C SER A 49 29.18 32.14 22.82
N LEU A 50 30.24 32.78 22.42
CA LEU A 50 30.65 33.07 21.05
C LEU A 50 30.73 31.76 20.24
N ILE A 51 29.97 31.69 19.19
CA ILE A 51 30.16 30.67 18.16
C ILE A 51 31.04 31.30 17.08
N ALA A 52 32.25 30.78 17.02
CA ALA A 52 33.19 31.07 15.95
C ALA A 52 32.72 30.39 14.69
N CYS A 53 32.47 31.19 13.65
CA CYS A 53 32.36 30.71 12.28
C CYS A 53 33.71 30.19 11.81
N SER A 54 33.78 28.94 11.38
CA SER A 54 34.83 28.46 10.48
C SER A 54 34.25 28.22 9.13
N PRO A 55 34.73 28.87 8.09
CA PRO A 55 34.39 28.52 6.70
C PRO A 55 35.45 27.54 6.17
N GLY A 56 35.01 26.51 5.49
CA GLY A 56 35.92 25.76 4.65
C GLY A 56 35.75 24.25 4.66
N ALA A 57 35.02 23.75 3.71
CA ALA A 57 35.35 22.56 2.92
C ALA A 57 34.27 22.33 1.85
N GLU A 58 34.24 23.22 0.88
CA GLU A 58 33.85 22.83 -0.48
C GLU A 58 34.99 21.95 -1.01
N ARG A 59 34.72 20.68 -1.23
CA ARG A 59 35.54 19.82 -2.08
C ARG A 59 34.68 19.33 -3.21
N GLU A 60 34.96 19.97 -4.31
CA GLU A 60 34.84 19.48 -5.67
C GLU A 60 34.90 17.97 -5.76
N MET A 61 33.90 17.40 -6.40
CA MET A 61 34.03 16.19 -7.19
C MET A 61 33.59 16.49 -8.61
N GLN A 62 34.51 17.10 -9.35
CA GLN A 62 34.48 17.14 -10.81
C GLN A 62 35.41 16.03 -11.32
N HIS A 63 34.94 15.40 -12.41
CA HIS A 63 35.69 14.67 -13.42
C HIS A 63 36.19 13.25 -13.09
N ALA A 64 35.43 12.29 -13.63
CA ALA A 64 36.01 11.19 -14.39
C ALA A 64 35.07 10.83 -15.54
N GLY A 65 35.16 11.58 -16.61
CA GLY A 65 34.70 11.22 -17.93
C GLY A 65 35.87 11.31 -18.90
N ARG A 66 35.97 10.31 -19.73
CA ARG A 66 36.86 10.12 -20.90
C ARG A 66 38.01 9.13 -20.63
N ASP A 67 37.90 8.04 -21.32
CA ASP A 67 38.66 7.61 -22.50
C ASP A 67 38.60 6.08 -22.62
N ALA A 68 37.99 5.61 -23.66
CA ALA A 68 38.47 4.45 -24.38
C ALA A 68 37.85 4.44 -25.78
N ARG A 69 38.49 5.21 -26.67
CA ARG A 69 38.53 4.94 -28.10
C ARG A 69 39.79 4.15 -28.36
N GLN A 70 39.65 3.11 -29.19
CA GLN A 70 40.52 2.71 -30.31
C GLN A 70 40.35 1.22 -30.54
N THR A 71 39.64 0.88 -31.59
CA THR A 71 40.12 0.59 -32.92
C THR A 71 41.06 -0.62 -32.98
N THR A 72 40.60 -1.68 -33.61
CA THR A 72 41.38 -2.28 -34.66
C THR A 72 40.48 -2.97 -35.68
N ALA A 73 40.51 -2.42 -36.88
CA ALA A 73 40.03 -3.04 -38.09
C ALA A 73 41.04 -4.14 -38.47
N HIS A 74 40.55 -5.33 -38.75
CA HIS A 74 41.32 -6.30 -39.55
C HIS A 74 40.54 -6.61 -40.81
N GLN A 75 41.07 -6.08 -41.89
CA GLN A 75 40.82 -6.55 -43.26
C GLN A 75 41.48 -7.91 -43.43
N GLY A 76 40.77 -8.83 -44.03
CA GLY A 76 41.33 -10.12 -44.36
C GLY A 76 40.43 -10.89 -45.32
N THR A 77 40.59 -10.62 -46.61
CA THR A 77 40.56 -11.51 -47.77
C THR A 77 39.49 -12.59 -47.91
N THR A 78 38.66 -12.37 -48.90
CA THR A 78 37.91 -13.40 -49.63
C THR A 78 38.79 -14.49 -50.21
N PRO A 79 38.34 -15.74 -50.26
CA PRO A 79 38.43 -16.50 -51.50
C PRO A 79 37.05 -17.01 -51.96
N SER A 80 37.00 -16.88 -53.26
CA SER A 80 36.03 -17.34 -54.24
C SER A 80 35.63 -18.83 -54.12
N GLY A 81 34.31 -19.07 -54.27
CA GLY A 81 33.83 -20.19 -55.13
C GLY A 81 33.76 -21.56 -54.49
N LYS A 82 32.51 -21.96 -54.10
CA LYS A 82 32.00 -23.27 -54.57
C LYS A 82 30.45 -23.22 -54.55
N ARG A 83 29.93 -23.80 -55.56
CA ARG A 83 28.60 -23.97 -56.09
C ARG A 83 27.63 -24.56 -55.05
N ALA A 84 26.41 -24.08 -55.14
CA ALA A 84 25.24 -24.55 -54.40
C ALA A 84 25.03 -26.05 -54.57
N GLU A 85 24.96 -26.76 -53.46
CA GLU A 85 24.21 -28.02 -53.34
C GLU A 85 22.95 -27.70 -52.59
N ASP A 86 21.83 -28.08 -53.21
CA ASP A 86 20.50 -28.06 -52.64
C ASP A 86 20.46 -28.86 -51.34
N VAL A 87 20.52 -28.18 -50.21
CA VAL A 87 20.11 -28.75 -48.92
C VAL A 87 18.63 -28.50 -48.77
N LEU A 88 17.86 -29.55 -49.00
CA LEU A 88 16.48 -29.65 -48.57
C LEU A 88 16.40 -29.25 -47.08
N VAL A 89 15.89 -28.07 -46.84
CA VAL A 89 15.47 -27.62 -45.51
C VAL A 89 14.25 -28.46 -45.17
N PRO A 90 14.23 -29.23 -44.07
CA PRO A 90 13.00 -29.85 -43.64
C PRO A 90 12.02 -28.76 -43.22
N GLU A 91 10.98 -28.58 -44.01
CA GLU A 91 9.75 -27.88 -43.61
C GLU A 91 9.19 -28.65 -42.44
N GLY A 92 9.14 -28.01 -41.25
CA GLY A 92 8.40 -28.60 -40.14
C GLY A 92 8.94 -28.31 -38.75
N GLU A 93 9.45 -27.12 -38.45
CA GLU A 93 9.31 -26.59 -37.12
C GLU A 93 8.02 -25.76 -37.07
N THR A 94 6.91 -26.46 -36.84
CA THR A 94 5.74 -25.83 -36.24
C THR A 94 6.19 -25.24 -34.91
N THR A 95 6.55 -23.97 -34.92
CA THR A 95 6.54 -23.17 -33.71
C THR A 95 5.11 -23.24 -33.19
N THR A 96 4.87 -24.18 -32.29
CA THR A 96 3.66 -24.16 -31.46
C THR A 96 3.73 -22.85 -30.72
N THR A 97 3.07 -21.85 -31.27
CA THR A 97 2.80 -20.59 -30.58
C THR A 97 2.08 -21.01 -29.30
N ASP A 98 2.78 -20.92 -28.16
CA ASP A 98 2.20 -21.23 -26.86
C ASP A 98 0.96 -20.35 -26.67
N SER A 99 -0.19 -20.95 -26.94
CA SER A 99 -1.50 -20.26 -26.92
C SER A 99 -2.00 -19.94 -25.51
N ARG A 100 -1.15 -20.13 -24.49
CA ARG A 100 -1.52 -19.77 -23.12
C ARG A 100 -1.79 -18.28 -23.02
N ILE A 101 -2.90 -17.95 -22.38
CA ILE A 101 -3.31 -16.58 -22.14
C ILE A 101 -2.23 -15.89 -21.30
N GLY A 102 -1.80 -14.72 -21.75
CA GLY A 102 -0.90 -13.86 -20.99
C GLY A 102 -1.71 -12.89 -20.14
N TRP A 103 -1.38 -12.80 -18.85
CA TRP A 103 -1.94 -11.82 -17.92
C TRP A 103 -0.85 -10.90 -17.38
N ASP A 104 -1.21 -9.64 -17.19
CA ASP A 104 -0.39 -8.66 -16.51
C ASP A 104 -0.86 -8.51 -15.06
N TYR A 105 0.06 -8.75 -14.14
CA TYR A 105 -0.15 -8.55 -12.73
C TYR A 105 0.60 -7.31 -12.25
N VAL A 106 -0.13 -6.26 -11.90
CA VAL A 106 0.40 -5.00 -11.36
C VAL A 106 0.22 -4.98 -9.85
N ALA A 107 1.31 -4.81 -9.12
CA ALA A 107 1.26 -4.60 -7.68
C ALA A 107 1.62 -3.15 -7.34
N LEU A 108 0.74 -2.48 -6.63
CA LEU A 108 0.89 -1.11 -6.12
C LEU A 108 1.08 -1.14 -4.61
N GLY A 109 1.87 -0.22 -4.09
CA GLY A 109 2.00 -0.08 -2.65
C GLY A 109 3.36 0.36 -2.17
N ASP A 110 3.59 0.14 -0.89
CA ASP A 110 4.80 0.52 -0.19
C ASP A 110 5.80 -0.64 -0.06
N SER A 111 6.56 -0.65 1.05
CA SER A 111 7.54 -1.72 1.37
C SER A 111 6.93 -3.11 1.44
N LEU A 112 5.62 -3.22 1.74
CA LEU A 112 4.92 -4.50 1.77
C LEU A 112 4.82 -5.10 0.36
N ALA A 113 4.43 -4.30 -0.65
CA ALA A 113 4.41 -4.73 -2.05
C ALA A 113 5.83 -4.97 -2.59
N ALA A 114 6.80 -4.14 -2.18
CA ALA A 114 8.20 -4.32 -2.52
C ALA A 114 8.82 -5.61 -1.93
N GLY A 115 8.20 -6.19 -0.89
CA GLY A 115 8.66 -7.44 -0.27
C GLY A 115 9.79 -7.27 0.74
N VAL A 116 9.92 -6.08 1.35
CA VAL A 116 10.94 -5.79 2.37
C VAL A 116 10.77 -6.71 3.58
N GLY A 117 11.86 -7.18 4.15
CA GLY A 117 11.88 -8.06 5.33
C GLY A 117 11.91 -9.56 5.01
N ALA A 118 11.84 -9.97 3.73
CA ALA A 118 11.86 -11.36 3.33
C ALA A 118 12.65 -11.59 2.04
N ARG A 119 12.99 -12.85 1.77
CA ARG A 119 13.60 -13.25 0.48
C ARG A 119 12.60 -13.21 -0.66
N GLN A 120 11.32 -13.45 -0.33
CA GLN A 120 10.23 -13.49 -1.31
C GLN A 120 8.98 -12.84 -0.71
N GLY A 121 8.59 -11.69 -1.27
CA GLY A 121 7.39 -10.95 -0.89
C GLY A 121 6.09 -11.63 -1.36
N TYR A 122 4.94 -11.11 -0.91
CA TYR A 122 3.63 -11.66 -1.29
C TYR A 122 3.34 -11.58 -2.77
N VAL A 123 3.83 -10.55 -3.46
CA VAL A 123 3.61 -10.35 -4.90
C VAL A 123 4.14 -11.53 -5.71
N SER A 124 5.38 -11.94 -5.46
CA SER A 124 5.98 -13.09 -6.14
C SER A 124 5.28 -14.39 -5.79
N ARG A 125 4.92 -14.59 -4.52
CA ARG A 125 4.21 -15.80 -4.04
C ARG A 125 2.81 -15.91 -4.62
N TYR A 126 2.07 -14.80 -4.67
CA TYR A 126 0.75 -14.78 -5.28
C TYR A 126 0.82 -15.03 -6.80
N ALA A 127 1.85 -14.48 -7.46
CA ALA A 127 2.12 -14.78 -8.86
C ALA A 127 2.40 -16.28 -9.12
N GLU A 128 3.07 -16.97 -8.20
CA GLU A 128 3.26 -18.43 -8.27
C GLU A 128 1.94 -19.19 -8.15
N HIS A 129 1.05 -18.81 -7.23
CA HIS A 129 -0.30 -19.38 -7.13
C HIS A 129 -1.10 -19.17 -8.42
N LEU A 130 -1.12 -17.94 -8.93
CA LEU A 130 -1.77 -17.61 -10.20
C LEU A 130 -1.28 -18.52 -11.34
N ARG A 131 0.03 -18.62 -11.55
CA ARG A 131 0.61 -19.45 -12.61
C ARG A 131 0.26 -20.93 -12.44
N SER A 132 0.40 -21.46 -11.22
CA SER A 132 0.23 -22.89 -10.95
C SER A 132 -1.22 -23.34 -11.04
N GLU A 133 -2.17 -22.49 -10.69
CA GLU A 133 -3.58 -22.86 -10.59
C GLU A 133 -4.38 -22.48 -11.83
N THR A 134 -3.96 -21.44 -12.56
CA THR A 134 -4.67 -20.99 -13.77
C THR A 134 -3.99 -21.44 -15.06
N GLY A 135 -2.70 -21.83 -15.01
CA GLY A 135 -1.91 -22.14 -16.19
C GLY A 135 -1.55 -20.92 -17.06
N ALA A 136 -1.98 -19.72 -16.68
CA ALA A 136 -1.70 -18.50 -17.42
C ALA A 136 -0.21 -18.15 -17.39
N ARG A 137 0.29 -17.59 -18.49
CA ARG A 137 1.57 -16.87 -18.49
C ARG A 137 1.38 -15.53 -17.82
N LEU A 138 2.22 -15.20 -16.85
CA LEU A 138 2.05 -14.02 -16.04
C LEU A 138 3.27 -13.11 -16.17
N ARG A 139 3.05 -11.87 -16.60
CA ARG A 139 4.01 -10.78 -16.48
C ARG A 139 3.73 -10.03 -15.18
N VAL A 140 4.70 -9.97 -14.28
CA VAL A 140 4.57 -9.27 -12.99
C VAL A 140 5.23 -7.90 -13.08
N ILE A 141 4.47 -6.85 -12.79
CA ILE A 141 4.93 -5.46 -12.76
C ILE A 141 4.75 -4.98 -11.31
N ASN A 142 5.81 -5.09 -10.54
CA ASN A 142 5.78 -4.65 -9.15
C ASN A 142 6.21 -3.18 -9.04
N LEU A 143 5.26 -2.31 -8.76
CA LEU A 143 5.44 -0.85 -8.56
C LEU A 143 5.48 -0.48 -7.08
N GLY A 144 5.63 -1.45 -6.18
CA GLY A 144 5.80 -1.21 -4.74
C GLY A 144 7.07 -0.43 -4.46
N LEU A 145 6.95 0.68 -3.73
CA LEU A 145 8.06 1.57 -3.39
C LEU A 145 8.17 1.73 -1.88
N SER A 146 9.29 1.27 -1.30
CA SER A 146 9.53 1.38 0.14
C SER A 146 9.42 2.84 0.61
N GLY A 147 8.71 3.06 1.72
CA GLY A 147 8.48 4.40 2.27
C GLY A 147 7.38 5.21 1.58
N GLN A 148 6.73 4.68 0.54
CA GLN A 148 5.69 5.38 -0.20
C GLN A 148 4.48 5.68 0.69
N THR A 149 3.99 6.93 0.60
CA THR A 149 2.74 7.35 1.25
C THR A 149 1.55 7.26 0.30
N SER A 150 0.33 7.28 0.85
CA SER A 150 -0.90 7.29 0.05
C SER A 150 -0.99 8.48 -0.92
N THR A 151 -0.49 9.65 -0.50
CA THR A 151 -0.41 10.85 -1.36
C THR A 151 0.54 10.67 -2.53
N GLN A 152 1.69 10.02 -2.30
CA GLN A 152 2.66 9.77 -3.38
C GLN A 152 2.13 8.74 -4.37
N LEU A 153 1.52 7.65 -3.87
CA LEU A 153 0.91 6.65 -4.74
C LEU A 153 -0.21 7.25 -5.60
N LEU A 154 -1.13 8.02 -5.00
CA LEU A 154 -2.20 8.70 -5.74
C LEU A 154 -1.64 9.61 -6.84
N ARG A 155 -0.55 10.33 -6.55
CA ARG A 155 0.13 11.17 -7.55
C ARG A 155 0.69 10.34 -8.69
N SER A 156 1.33 9.20 -8.39
CA SER A 156 1.86 8.29 -9.42
C SER A 156 0.73 7.75 -10.31
N ILE A 157 -0.37 7.27 -9.74
CA ILE A 157 -1.51 6.75 -10.50
C ILE A 157 -2.12 7.83 -11.41
N ARG A 158 -2.16 9.10 -10.97
CA ARG A 158 -2.73 10.21 -11.76
C ARG A 158 -1.80 10.71 -12.86
N ASN A 159 -0.52 10.81 -12.58
CA ASN A 159 0.38 11.65 -13.37
C ASN A 159 1.54 10.90 -14.02
N ASP A 160 1.83 9.67 -13.61
CA ASP A 160 2.90 8.88 -14.22
C ASP A 160 2.34 8.03 -15.37
N PRO A 161 2.75 8.30 -16.63
CA PRO A 161 2.24 7.58 -17.80
C PRO A 161 2.52 6.07 -17.76
N GLU A 162 3.66 5.66 -17.20
CA GLU A 162 4.03 4.24 -17.14
C GLU A 162 3.17 3.50 -16.11
N THR A 163 2.90 4.09 -14.95
CA THR A 163 1.97 3.55 -13.96
C THR A 163 0.56 3.43 -14.57
N ARG A 164 0.08 4.47 -15.25
CA ARG A 164 -1.25 4.45 -15.90
C ARG A 164 -1.33 3.39 -17.00
N LYS A 165 -0.30 3.28 -17.82
CA LYS A 165 -0.22 2.27 -18.88
C LYS A 165 -0.22 0.86 -18.31
N ALA A 166 0.57 0.61 -17.27
CA ALA A 166 0.60 -0.68 -16.58
C ALA A 166 -0.77 -1.04 -16.03
N LEU A 167 -1.42 -0.12 -15.31
CA LEU A 167 -2.77 -0.34 -14.77
C LEU A 167 -3.81 -0.57 -15.87
N GLY A 168 -3.79 0.22 -16.94
CA GLY A 168 -4.75 0.09 -18.05
C GLY A 168 -4.65 -1.24 -18.80
N GLY A 169 -3.49 -1.92 -18.72
CA GLY A 169 -3.27 -3.26 -19.32
C GLY A 169 -3.42 -4.42 -18.33
N ALA A 170 -3.63 -4.17 -17.03
CA ALA A 170 -3.58 -5.20 -16.01
C ALA A 170 -4.82 -6.11 -16.00
N GLU A 171 -4.65 -7.40 -15.92
CA GLU A 171 -5.68 -8.39 -15.57
C GLU A 171 -5.76 -8.57 -14.05
N ILE A 172 -4.67 -8.29 -13.35
CA ILE A 172 -4.61 -8.43 -11.88
C ILE A 172 -3.96 -7.19 -11.28
N VAL A 173 -4.61 -6.63 -10.26
CA VAL A 173 -4.08 -5.50 -9.49
C VAL A 173 -4.14 -5.85 -8.00
N THR A 174 -3.02 -5.71 -7.30
CA THR A 174 -3.01 -5.71 -5.83
C THR A 174 -2.56 -4.36 -5.30
N LEU A 175 -3.14 -3.93 -4.18
CA LEU A 175 -2.92 -2.61 -3.59
C LEU A 175 -2.76 -2.71 -2.07
N ASN A 176 -1.70 -2.10 -1.54
CA ASN A 176 -1.55 -1.80 -0.11
C ASN A 176 -0.89 -0.43 0.04
N ILE A 177 -1.36 0.41 0.95
CA ILE A 177 -0.74 1.73 1.20
C ILE A 177 -1.30 2.35 2.49
N GLY A 178 -0.54 3.24 3.14
CA GLY A 178 -0.99 4.06 4.26
C GLY A 178 -0.19 3.86 5.56
N LEU A 179 0.62 2.80 5.68
CA LEU A 179 1.48 2.59 6.85
C LEU A 179 2.49 3.72 7.03
N ASN A 180 3.08 4.20 5.94
CA ASN A 180 4.07 5.29 6.01
C ASN A 180 3.42 6.63 6.38
N ASP A 181 2.18 6.87 5.96
CA ASP A 181 1.42 8.05 6.40
C ASP A 181 1.25 8.04 7.92
N LEU A 182 0.79 6.91 8.46
CA LEU A 182 0.60 6.70 9.90
C LEU A 182 1.92 6.76 10.67
N GLY A 183 3.00 6.17 10.16
CA GLY A 183 4.32 6.20 10.75
C GLY A 183 4.88 7.61 10.88
N GLN A 184 4.73 8.44 9.85
CA GLN A 184 5.15 9.85 9.89
C GLN A 184 4.37 10.65 10.94
N ALA A 185 3.04 10.45 11.03
CA ALA A 185 2.23 11.11 12.05
C ALA A 185 2.59 10.64 13.46
N ARG A 186 2.90 9.36 13.64
CA ARG A 186 3.40 8.82 14.90
C ARG A 186 4.71 9.48 15.32
N THR A 187 5.68 9.61 14.42
CA THR A 187 6.95 10.31 14.69
C THR A 187 6.72 11.74 15.12
N SER A 188 5.79 12.47 14.48
CA SER A 188 5.42 13.83 14.87
C SER A 188 4.76 13.88 16.25
N TYR A 189 3.92 12.90 16.58
CA TYR A 189 3.31 12.78 17.90
C TYR A 189 4.37 12.52 19.00
N GLU A 190 5.25 11.55 18.79
CA GLU A 190 6.32 11.17 19.73
C GLU A 190 7.32 12.31 19.95
N SER A 191 7.57 13.15 18.93
CA SER A 191 8.45 14.32 19.03
C SER A 191 7.77 15.58 19.59
N GLY A 192 6.47 15.50 19.94
CA GLY A 192 5.74 16.65 20.47
C GLY A 192 5.36 17.72 19.43
N THR A 193 5.52 17.42 18.12
CA THR A 193 5.30 18.38 17.03
C THR A 193 3.97 18.17 16.28
N CYS A 194 3.10 17.28 16.79
CA CYS A 194 1.85 16.91 16.16
C CYS A 194 0.76 18.00 16.25
N GLY A 195 0.89 18.91 17.19
CA GLY A 195 -0.01 20.05 17.37
C GLY A 195 -1.34 19.73 18.06
N GLY A 196 -2.11 20.79 18.36
CA GLY A 196 -3.36 20.71 19.12
C GLY A 196 -3.15 20.57 20.63
N PRO A 197 -4.23 20.68 21.44
CA PRO A 197 -4.13 20.69 22.92
C PRO A 197 -3.52 19.43 23.52
N GLN A 198 -3.75 18.26 22.90
CA GLN A 198 -3.20 16.96 23.33
C GLN A 198 -2.04 16.50 22.45
N ASN A 199 -1.48 17.36 21.61
CA ASN A 199 -0.46 16.98 20.63
C ASN A 199 -0.90 15.84 19.68
N GLU A 200 -2.19 15.79 19.30
CA GLU A 200 -2.77 14.72 18.47
C GLU A 200 -3.36 15.21 17.14
N ALA A 201 -3.17 16.50 16.77
CA ALA A 201 -3.78 17.04 15.56
C ALA A 201 -3.33 16.28 14.31
N CYS A 202 -2.04 15.99 14.18
CA CYS A 202 -1.49 15.25 13.03
C CYS A 202 -2.03 13.82 12.94
N LEU A 203 -2.38 13.18 14.07
CA LEU A 203 -2.97 11.84 14.08
C LEU A 203 -4.41 11.85 13.50
N ARG A 204 -5.18 12.90 13.77
CA ARG A 204 -6.51 13.08 13.18
C ARG A 204 -6.40 13.37 11.68
N GLU A 205 -5.54 14.30 11.31
CA GLU A 205 -5.34 14.71 9.93
C GLU A 205 -4.86 13.58 9.04
N VAL A 206 -3.96 12.71 9.54
CA VAL A 206 -3.47 11.56 8.76
C VAL A 206 -4.58 10.56 8.48
N VAL A 207 -5.45 10.27 9.45
CA VAL A 207 -6.58 9.37 9.24
C VAL A 207 -7.49 9.87 8.13
N ASP A 208 -7.87 11.15 8.19
CA ASP A 208 -8.73 11.77 7.18
C ASP A 208 -8.05 11.83 5.80
N ARG A 209 -6.74 12.12 5.76
CA ARG A 209 -5.98 12.14 4.52
C ARG A 209 -5.86 10.75 3.88
N VAL A 210 -5.54 9.74 4.68
CA VAL A 210 -5.47 8.35 4.20
C VAL A 210 -6.83 7.92 3.65
N GLY A 211 -7.93 8.20 4.35
CA GLY A 211 -9.28 7.89 3.89
C GLY A 211 -9.57 8.53 2.53
N ARG A 212 -9.42 9.85 2.41
CA ARG A 212 -9.64 10.54 1.12
C ARG A 212 -8.73 10.04 0.00
N ASN A 213 -7.48 9.74 0.31
CA ASN A 213 -6.55 9.22 -0.68
C ASN A 213 -6.96 7.82 -1.16
N TRP A 214 -7.44 6.96 -0.27
CA TRP A 214 -7.94 5.64 -0.65
C TRP A 214 -9.16 5.71 -1.55
N ASP A 215 -10.16 6.55 -1.22
CA ASP A 215 -11.31 6.78 -2.09
C ASP A 215 -10.86 7.24 -3.49
N ALA A 216 -9.91 8.18 -3.54
CA ALA A 216 -9.38 8.68 -4.79
C ALA A 216 -8.56 7.63 -5.56
N ILE A 217 -7.76 6.81 -4.89
CA ILE A 217 -6.97 5.72 -5.50
C ILE A 217 -7.90 4.67 -6.10
N ILE A 218 -8.92 4.23 -5.35
CA ILE A 218 -9.91 3.27 -5.86
C ILE A 218 -10.63 3.83 -7.10
N ASN A 219 -11.07 5.09 -7.05
CA ASN A 219 -11.72 5.74 -8.19
C ASN A 219 -10.80 5.82 -9.42
N GLU A 220 -9.52 6.15 -9.25
CA GLU A 220 -8.55 6.19 -10.36
C GLU A 220 -8.33 4.79 -10.95
N ILE A 221 -8.15 3.76 -10.12
CA ILE A 221 -7.99 2.38 -10.59
C ILE A 221 -9.25 1.94 -11.33
N SER A 222 -10.45 2.17 -10.76
CA SER A 222 -11.74 1.81 -11.37
C SER A 222 -12.00 2.54 -12.66
N SER A 223 -11.45 3.76 -12.85
CA SER A 223 -11.53 4.49 -14.12
C SER A 223 -10.69 3.86 -15.24
N LEU A 224 -9.68 3.10 -14.89
CA LEU A 224 -8.76 2.43 -15.82
C LEU A 224 -9.13 0.96 -16.05
N ARG A 225 -9.67 0.30 -15.03
CA ARG A 225 -10.02 -1.13 -15.05
C ARG A 225 -11.33 -1.40 -14.33
N SER A 226 -12.16 -2.29 -14.91
CA SER A 226 -13.40 -2.74 -14.28
C SER A 226 -13.17 -4.02 -13.47
N THR A 227 -13.83 -4.15 -12.32
CA THR A 227 -13.87 -5.37 -11.51
C THR A 227 -14.55 -6.54 -12.22
N GLU A 228 -15.32 -6.26 -13.30
CA GLU A 228 -15.96 -7.29 -14.13
C GLU A 228 -14.97 -8.12 -14.97
N ASN A 229 -13.79 -7.55 -15.26
CA ASN A 229 -12.77 -8.19 -16.12
C ASN A 229 -11.35 -8.11 -15.56
N THR A 230 -11.20 -7.71 -14.31
CA THR A 230 -9.91 -7.56 -13.65
C THR A 230 -10.02 -8.02 -12.20
N ILE A 231 -9.08 -8.84 -11.76
CA ILE A 231 -8.91 -9.15 -10.34
C ILE A 231 -8.29 -7.93 -9.66
N ILE A 232 -9.07 -7.20 -8.86
CA ILE A 232 -8.54 -6.13 -8.01
C ILE A 232 -8.66 -6.59 -6.56
N ARG A 233 -7.58 -6.49 -5.78
CA ARG A 233 -7.51 -6.93 -4.39
C ARG A 233 -6.76 -5.91 -3.55
N THR A 234 -7.25 -5.64 -2.35
CA THR A 234 -6.56 -4.79 -1.39
C THR A 234 -6.01 -5.61 -0.25
N VAL A 235 -4.80 -5.28 0.19
CA VAL A 235 -4.15 -5.91 1.34
C VAL A 235 -4.15 -4.92 2.50
N GLY A 236 -4.75 -5.34 3.60
CA GLY A 236 -4.95 -4.50 4.77
C GLY A 236 -3.70 -4.33 5.63
N LEU A 237 -3.77 -3.32 6.48
CA LEU A 237 -2.70 -2.89 7.38
C LEU A 237 -2.83 -3.48 8.80
N GLY A 238 -3.60 -4.56 8.97
CA GLY A 238 -4.04 -5.07 10.27
C GLY A 238 -2.99 -5.79 11.11
N TYR A 239 -1.71 -5.72 10.75
CA TYR A 239 -0.71 -6.57 11.38
C TYR A 239 0.15 -5.93 12.47
N THR A 240 -0.04 -4.70 12.84
CA THR A 240 0.84 -4.03 13.80
C THR A 240 0.82 -4.69 15.17
N PRO A 241 1.98 -5.12 15.67
CA PRO A 241 2.06 -5.98 16.85
C PRO A 241 1.89 -5.22 18.19
N ARG A 242 1.98 -3.92 18.20
CA ARG A 242 1.87 -3.12 19.43
C ARG A 242 1.05 -1.87 19.16
N THR A 243 -0.24 -1.96 19.47
CA THR A 243 -1.10 -0.79 19.54
C THR A 243 -0.80 -0.05 20.83
N GLU A 244 -0.11 1.06 20.72
CA GLU A 244 -0.01 2.01 21.83
C GLU A 244 -1.39 2.58 22.13
N GLU A 245 -1.64 2.89 23.40
CA GLU A 245 -2.94 3.36 23.88
C GLU A 245 -3.48 4.53 23.06
N VAL A 246 -2.62 5.49 22.72
CA VAL A 246 -2.99 6.67 21.92
C VAL A 246 -3.05 6.36 20.43
N PHE A 247 -2.04 5.69 19.86
CA PHE A 247 -1.92 5.49 18.42
C PHE A 247 -2.91 4.43 17.87
N GLY A 248 -3.20 3.37 18.63
CA GLY A 248 -4.06 2.27 18.22
C GLY A 248 -5.45 2.70 17.71
N PRO A 249 -6.17 3.61 18.40
CA PRO A 249 -7.45 4.12 17.93
C PRO A 249 -7.39 4.83 16.56
N TYR A 250 -6.31 5.57 16.28
CA TYR A 250 -6.11 6.26 15.01
C TYR A 250 -5.82 5.27 13.88
N GLN A 251 -4.95 4.30 14.13
CA GLN A 251 -4.69 3.21 13.19
C GLN A 251 -5.97 2.42 12.89
N GLY A 252 -6.75 2.06 13.91
CA GLY A 252 -8.01 1.36 13.71
C GLY A 252 -9.02 2.16 12.88
N ARG A 253 -9.05 3.49 13.00
CA ARG A 253 -9.88 4.35 12.15
C ARG A 253 -9.38 4.35 10.69
N ALA A 254 -8.08 4.48 10.48
CA ALA A 254 -7.50 4.43 9.13
C ALA A 254 -7.81 3.08 8.45
N ILE A 255 -7.66 1.96 9.14
CA ILE A 255 -7.99 0.62 8.63
C ILE A 255 -9.47 0.54 8.23
N ARG A 256 -10.39 1.07 9.04
CA ARG A 256 -11.83 1.10 8.68
C ARG A 256 -12.12 1.95 7.45
N HIS A 257 -11.45 3.11 7.29
CA HIS A 257 -11.57 3.91 6.08
C HIS A 257 -11.09 3.16 4.84
N ILE A 258 -9.94 2.47 4.94
CA ILE A 258 -9.40 1.66 3.86
C ILE A 258 -10.35 0.53 3.47
N ALA A 259 -10.86 -0.20 4.45
CA ALA A 259 -11.82 -1.27 4.21
C ALA A 259 -13.12 -0.74 3.57
N SER A 260 -13.63 0.41 4.06
CA SER A 260 -14.82 1.05 3.48
C SER A 260 -14.59 1.55 2.05
N ALA A 261 -13.42 2.12 1.74
CA ALA A 261 -13.08 2.55 0.38
C ALA A 261 -13.02 1.37 -0.59
N ALA A 262 -12.47 0.24 -0.15
CA ALA A 262 -12.44 -0.99 -0.92
C ALA A 262 -13.86 -1.54 -1.18
N ASP A 263 -14.69 -1.60 -0.14
CA ASP A 263 -16.09 -2.06 -0.19
C ASP A 263 -16.93 -1.19 -1.13
N ASN A 264 -16.80 0.14 -1.05
CA ASN A 264 -17.46 1.09 -1.94
C ASN A 264 -17.06 0.91 -3.41
N GLY A 265 -15.86 0.41 -3.67
CA GLY A 265 -15.36 0.07 -5.02
C GLY A 265 -15.64 -1.37 -5.45
N ASP A 266 -16.38 -2.13 -4.67
CA ASP A 266 -16.62 -3.57 -4.88
C ASP A 266 -15.32 -4.37 -5.01
N ILE A 267 -14.31 -4.00 -4.19
CA ILE A 267 -12.98 -4.58 -4.20
C ILE A 267 -12.76 -5.36 -2.91
N PRO A 268 -12.46 -6.67 -2.96
CA PRO A 268 -12.16 -7.46 -1.78
C PRO A 268 -10.98 -6.91 -0.97
N TYR A 269 -11.23 -6.73 0.33
CA TYR A 269 -10.24 -6.31 1.31
C TYR A 269 -9.73 -7.52 2.10
N VAL A 270 -8.43 -7.78 2.00
CA VAL A 270 -7.76 -8.86 2.73
C VAL A 270 -7.20 -8.32 4.04
N GLU A 271 -7.89 -8.58 5.13
CA GLU A 271 -7.31 -8.31 6.45
C GLU A 271 -6.29 -9.41 6.79
N VAL A 272 -5.06 -9.00 7.09
CA VAL A 272 -3.98 -9.90 7.46
C VAL A 272 -3.54 -9.62 8.88
N ARG A 273 -3.65 -10.61 9.74
CA ARG A 273 -3.14 -10.59 11.11
C ARG A 273 -1.94 -11.53 11.19
N LEU A 274 -0.76 -10.95 11.34
CA LEU A 274 0.48 -11.69 11.53
C LEU A 274 0.83 -11.68 13.01
N GLY A 275 1.05 -12.86 13.59
CA GLY A 275 1.67 -12.95 14.91
C GLY A 275 3.19 -12.71 14.82
N ASP A 276 3.87 -12.60 15.95
CA ASP A 276 5.30 -12.32 16.05
C ASP A 276 6.16 -13.22 15.14
N LYS A 277 5.76 -14.50 14.98
CA LYS A 277 6.46 -15.45 14.10
C LYS A 277 6.37 -15.12 12.60
N GLY A 278 5.46 -14.24 12.21
CA GLY A 278 5.27 -13.76 10.85
C GLY A 278 5.99 -12.46 10.55
N MET A 279 6.63 -11.84 11.53
CA MET A 279 7.35 -10.58 11.40
C MET A 279 8.86 -10.81 11.26
N SER A 280 9.54 -9.91 10.56
CA SER A 280 10.99 -9.83 10.50
C SER A 280 11.55 -9.22 11.79
N GLU A 281 12.88 -9.19 11.92
CA GLU A 281 13.56 -8.69 13.10
C GLU A 281 13.31 -7.20 13.39
N ASP A 282 12.94 -6.43 12.36
CA ASP A 282 12.61 -5.00 12.50
C ASP A 282 11.25 -4.76 13.18
N GLY A 283 10.44 -5.82 13.38
CA GLY A 283 9.12 -5.75 13.99
C GLY A 283 8.08 -4.97 13.18
N LEU A 284 8.42 -4.54 11.96
CA LEU A 284 7.58 -3.75 11.07
C LEU A 284 7.17 -4.52 9.82
N HIS A 285 8.10 -5.19 9.17
CA HIS A 285 7.86 -5.90 7.93
C HIS A 285 7.58 -7.39 8.16
N PRO A 286 6.75 -8.02 7.35
CA PRO A 286 6.59 -9.47 7.37
C PRO A 286 7.90 -10.17 6.98
N ASN A 287 8.16 -11.33 7.57
CA ASN A 287 9.18 -12.26 7.09
C ASN A 287 8.60 -13.19 6.01
N ASP A 288 9.39 -14.17 5.54
CA ASP A 288 8.94 -15.15 4.54
C ASP A 288 7.63 -15.88 4.93
N LYS A 289 7.40 -16.14 6.23
CA LYS A 289 6.16 -16.78 6.70
C LYS A 289 4.98 -15.81 6.63
N GLY A 290 5.20 -14.56 7.06
CA GLY A 290 4.18 -13.52 7.01
C GLY A 290 3.73 -13.24 5.57
N TYR A 291 4.67 -13.09 4.65
CA TYR A 291 4.34 -12.90 3.24
C TYR A 291 3.63 -14.10 2.60
N ARG A 292 3.92 -15.31 3.05
CA ARG A 292 3.15 -16.49 2.63
C ARG A 292 1.70 -16.40 3.08
N VAL A 293 1.46 -16.02 4.33
CA VAL A 293 0.08 -15.82 4.84
C VAL A 293 -0.69 -14.82 3.99
N ILE A 294 -0.05 -13.71 3.60
CA ILE A 294 -0.67 -12.70 2.73
C ILE A 294 -1.03 -13.31 1.37
N ALA A 295 -0.09 -13.98 0.73
CA ALA A 295 -0.30 -14.61 -0.58
C ALA A 295 -1.40 -15.68 -0.54
N ASP A 296 -1.42 -16.52 0.50
CA ASP A 296 -2.43 -17.57 0.70
C ASP A 296 -3.83 -16.97 0.93
N ARG A 297 -3.91 -15.82 1.61
CA ARG A 297 -5.18 -15.09 1.76
C ARG A 297 -5.68 -14.52 0.44
N LEU A 298 -4.81 -13.92 -0.37
CA LEU A 298 -5.15 -13.48 -1.72
C LEU A 298 -5.62 -14.63 -2.59
N ARG A 299 -4.91 -15.78 -2.55
CA ARG A 299 -5.28 -17.02 -3.24
C ARG A 299 -6.68 -17.51 -2.84
N SER A 300 -7.01 -17.46 -1.54
CA SER A 300 -8.28 -17.97 -1.01
C SER A 300 -9.51 -17.18 -1.51
N LEU A 301 -9.34 -16.01 -2.10
CA LEU A 301 -10.41 -15.24 -2.73
C LEU A 301 -10.77 -15.74 -4.14
N GLY A 302 -10.06 -16.76 -4.65
CA GLY A 302 -10.25 -17.24 -6.02
C GLY A 302 -9.73 -16.25 -7.08
N TYR A 303 -10.04 -16.57 -8.33
CA TYR A 303 -9.51 -15.86 -9.50
C TYR A 303 -10.60 -15.23 -10.38
N GLU A 304 -11.83 -15.23 -9.90
CA GLU A 304 -12.88 -14.47 -10.58
C GLU A 304 -12.53 -12.96 -10.63
N PRO A 305 -12.85 -12.28 -11.73
CA PRO A 305 -13.62 -12.76 -12.90
C PRO A 305 -12.78 -13.42 -14.01
N LEU A 306 -11.46 -13.64 -13.79
CA LEU A 306 -10.59 -14.22 -14.80
C LEU A 306 -10.78 -15.74 -14.83
N HIS A 307 -11.09 -16.26 -16.01
CA HIS A 307 -11.19 -17.70 -16.24
C HIS A 307 -9.99 -18.17 -17.06
N PRO A 308 -9.22 -19.16 -16.57
CA PRO A 308 -8.26 -19.87 -17.41
C PRO A 308 -9.07 -20.61 -18.51
N ARG A 309 -8.66 -20.44 -19.75
CA ARG A 309 -9.24 -21.19 -20.87
C ARG A 309 -8.46 -22.46 -21.12
#